data_da782a510a40500b65088880a13ffc42
#
_entry.id   da782a510a40500b65088880a13ffc42
#
_cell.length_a   1.000
_cell.length_b   1.000
_cell.length_c   1.000
_cell.angle_alpha   90.00
_cell.angle_beta   90.00
_cell.angle_gamma   90.00
#
_symmetry.space_group_name_H-M   'P 1'
#
loop_
_entity.id
_entity.type
_entity.pdbx_description
1 polymer ?
#
loop_
_entity_poly.entity_id
_entity_poly.type
_entity_poly.pdbx_seq_one_letter_code
_entity_poly.pdbx_strand_id
1 'polypeptide(L)'
;TVDYCREKGLVIIGDIKRGDIGSTSAAYAVGHLGKVQVGSKKYAGFDEDFATVNPYLGSDGVKPFINVCKEENKGIFVLVKTSNPSSGEFQDRIIDGRPLYEWVGEKVAQWGEEHMGNGYSYVGAVVGATYPEMGKTLRKIMPKTFILVPGYGAQGGKGADLVHFFNEDGLGAIVNSSRGIIAAYKQEKYASFGELNYADASRQAVK
;
A
#
# COMPACT_ATOMS: atom_id res chain seq x y z
N THR A 1 11.16 -11.56 -10.00
CA THR A 1 9.75 -11.63 -9.51
C THR A 1 8.88 -10.63 -10.25
N VAL A 2 9.26 -9.35 -10.31
CA VAL A 2 8.47 -8.27 -10.98
C VAL A 2 8.15 -8.65 -12.42
N ASP A 3 9.15 -8.98 -13.24
CA ASP A 3 8.96 -9.34 -14.65
C ASP A 3 7.97 -10.50 -14.82
N TYR A 4 8.15 -11.56 -14.02
CA TYR A 4 7.24 -12.72 -14.06
C TYR A 4 5.79 -12.35 -13.70
N CYS A 5 5.58 -11.52 -12.69
CA CYS A 5 4.24 -11.05 -12.32
C CYS A 5 3.62 -10.19 -13.43
N ARG A 6 4.41 -9.32 -14.02
CA ARG A 6 4.01 -8.48 -15.15
C ARG A 6 3.61 -9.30 -16.37
N GLU A 7 4.39 -10.32 -16.74
CA GLU A 7 4.06 -11.28 -17.80
C GLU A 7 2.73 -12.00 -17.58
N LYS A 8 2.30 -12.13 -16.31
CA LYS A 8 1.00 -12.70 -15.92
C LYS A 8 -0.12 -11.68 -15.84
N GLY A 9 0.13 -10.41 -16.18
CA GLY A 9 -0.85 -9.33 -16.10
C GLY A 9 -1.22 -8.90 -14.67
N LEU A 10 -0.36 -9.18 -13.69
CA LEU A 10 -0.59 -8.81 -12.29
C LEU A 10 -0.10 -7.40 -12.02
N VAL A 11 -0.86 -6.64 -11.22
CA VAL A 11 -0.44 -5.35 -10.66
C VAL A 11 0.59 -5.59 -9.56
N ILE A 12 1.66 -4.80 -9.57
CA ILE A 12 2.81 -4.96 -8.67
C ILE A 12 2.87 -3.80 -7.69
N ILE A 13 2.81 -4.10 -6.41
CA ILE A 13 2.99 -3.13 -5.33
C ILE A 13 4.32 -3.40 -4.63
N GLY A 14 5.28 -2.51 -4.79
CA GLY A 14 6.53 -2.52 -4.05
C GLY A 14 6.31 -2.06 -2.61
N ASP A 15 6.34 -2.99 -1.64
CA ASP A 15 6.18 -2.67 -0.22
C ASP A 15 7.50 -2.20 0.40
N ILE A 16 7.99 -1.06 -0.07
CA ILE A 16 9.33 -0.53 0.18
C ILE A 16 9.39 0.47 1.34
N LYS A 17 8.27 1.12 1.67
CA LYS A 17 8.10 2.10 2.76
C LYS A 17 9.20 3.18 2.79
N ARG A 18 9.56 3.71 1.60
CA ARG A 18 10.62 4.71 1.49
C ARG A 18 10.19 6.06 2.05
N GLY A 19 11.16 6.80 2.58
CA GLY A 19 11.00 8.16 3.06
C GLY A 19 12.34 8.87 3.05
N ASP A 20 12.40 9.99 2.31
CA ASP A 20 13.51 10.94 2.24
C ASP A 20 12.96 12.26 1.69
N ILE A 21 13.81 13.25 1.46
CA ILE A 21 13.42 14.56 0.94
C ILE A 21 14.14 14.89 -0.37
N GLY A 22 13.57 15.83 -1.12
CA GLY A 22 14.20 16.48 -2.27
C GLY A 22 14.74 15.49 -3.30
N SER A 23 16.00 15.66 -3.67
CA SER A 23 16.66 14.85 -4.71
C SER A 23 16.80 13.37 -4.35
N THR A 24 16.99 13.04 -3.06
CA THR A 24 17.05 11.64 -2.61
C THR A 24 15.70 10.95 -2.76
N SER A 25 14.62 11.62 -2.36
CA SER A 25 13.25 11.10 -2.58
C SER A 25 12.96 10.93 -4.07
N ALA A 26 13.36 11.88 -4.93
CA ALA A 26 13.23 11.77 -6.37
C ALA A 26 14.02 10.57 -6.94
N ALA A 27 15.25 10.32 -6.44
CA ALA A 27 16.04 9.17 -6.86
C ALA A 27 15.37 7.83 -6.48
N TYR A 28 14.80 7.73 -5.28
CA TYR A 28 13.98 6.56 -4.90
C TYR A 28 12.77 6.39 -5.83
N ALA A 29 12.04 7.46 -6.10
CA ALA A 29 10.87 7.42 -6.98
C ALA A 29 11.23 6.92 -8.38
N VAL A 30 12.31 7.46 -8.97
CA VAL A 30 12.80 7.02 -10.29
C VAL A 30 13.27 5.57 -10.25
N GLY A 31 13.99 5.14 -9.22
CA GLY A 31 14.48 3.77 -9.08
C GLY A 31 13.35 2.72 -9.00
N HIS A 32 12.25 3.04 -8.33
CA HIS A 32 11.13 2.13 -8.14
C HIS A 32 10.07 2.23 -9.23
N LEU A 33 9.69 3.44 -9.61
CA LEU A 33 8.52 3.70 -10.46
C LEU A 33 8.88 4.30 -11.81
N GLY A 34 10.04 4.92 -11.94
CA GLY A 34 10.44 5.70 -13.10
C GLY A 34 11.46 5.00 -14.00
N LYS A 35 12.11 5.82 -14.82
CA LYS A 35 13.14 5.37 -15.76
C LYS A 35 14.35 6.28 -15.69
N VAL A 36 15.52 5.67 -15.81
CA VAL A 36 16.82 6.35 -15.86
C VAL A 36 17.28 6.47 -17.31
N GLN A 37 17.69 7.67 -17.70
CA GLN A 37 18.29 7.93 -19.02
C GLN A 37 19.77 7.50 -19.00
N VAL A 38 20.17 6.61 -19.89
CA VAL A 38 21.55 6.23 -20.13
C VAL A 38 21.86 6.38 -21.61
N GLY A 39 22.64 7.37 -21.97
CA GLY A 39 22.85 7.76 -23.38
C GLY A 39 21.53 8.19 -24.02
N SER A 40 21.16 7.54 -25.13
CA SER A 40 19.89 7.78 -25.84
C SER A 40 18.73 6.90 -25.39
N LYS A 41 18.94 5.97 -24.43
CA LYS A 41 17.93 4.99 -24.01
C LYS A 41 17.47 5.23 -22.58
N LYS A 42 16.20 4.88 -22.31
CA LYS A 42 15.61 4.87 -20.98
C LYS A 42 15.50 3.44 -20.45
N TYR A 43 15.85 3.24 -19.18
CA TYR A 43 15.82 1.95 -18.51
C TYR A 43 15.01 2.08 -17.23
N ALA A 44 14.02 1.19 -17.03
CA ALA A 44 13.33 1.05 -15.77
C ALA A 44 14.24 0.36 -14.73
N GLY A 45 14.10 0.75 -13.46
CA GLY A 45 14.76 0.09 -12.35
C GLY A 45 13.94 -1.16 -11.90
N PHE A 46 13.25 -1.05 -10.76
CA PHE A 46 12.36 -2.11 -10.27
C PHE A 46 11.06 -2.21 -11.04
N ASP A 47 10.60 -1.12 -11.63
CA ASP A 47 9.41 -1.03 -12.49
C ASP A 47 8.11 -1.54 -11.82
N GLU A 48 7.93 -1.24 -10.55
CA GLU A 48 6.69 -1.50 -9.82
C GLU A 48 5.56 -0.60 -10.36
N ASP A 49 4.29 -1.01 -10.22
CA ASP A 49 3.14 -0.17 -10.58
C ASP A 49 2.77 0.79 -9.47
N PHE A 50 2.97 0.36 -8.22
CA PHE A 50 2.80 1.16 -7.01
C PHE A 50 3.96 0.92 -6.04
N ALA A 51 4.26 1.94 -5.21
CA ALA A 51 5.26 1.85 -4.14
C ALA A 51 4.68 2.36 -2.82
N THR A 52 5.05 1.75 -1.69
CA THR A 52 4.66 2.27 -0.38
C THR A 52 5.64 3.35 0.08
N VAL A 53 5.11 4.45 0.65
CA VAL A 53 5.87 5.65 1.02
C VAL A 53 5.55 6.07 2.46
N ASN A 54 6.56 6.51 3.20
CA ASN A 54 6.41 7.04 4.54
C ASN A 54 6.14 8.56 4.48
N PRO A 55 5.05 9.07 5.10
CA PRO A 55 4.68 10.49 5.05
C PRO A 55 5.39 11.38 6.06
N TYR A 56 6.20 10.83 6.97
CA TYR A 56 6.71 11.53 8.15
C TYR A 56 7.47 12.83 7.82
N LEU A 57 8.10 12.90 6.65
CA LEU A 57 8.82 14.08 6.17
C LEU A 57 7.93 15.05 5.35
N GLY A 58 6.61 14.83 5.34
CA GLY A 58 5.65 15.71 4.69
C GLY A 58 5.72 15.72 3.16
N SER A 59 5.28 16.84 2.58
CA SER A 59 5.18 17.01 1.13
C SER A 59 6.53 16.90 0.41
N ASP A 60 7.61 17.30 1.06
CA ASP A 60 8.96 17.23 0.48
C ASP A 60 9.44 15.77 0.26
N GLY A 61 8.88 14.84 1.04
CA GLY A 61 9.12 13.41 0.87
C GLY A 61 8.19 12.75 -0.14
N VAL A 62 6.92 13.18 -0.19
CA VAL A 62 5.87 12.49 -0.96
C VAL A 62 5.72 13.02 -2.38
N LYS A 63 5.80 14.35 -2.60
CA LYS A 63 5.62 14.96 -3.92
C LYS A 63 6.59 14.46 -5.00
N PRO A 64 7.89 14.20 -4.72
CA PRO A 64 8.78 13.63 -5.72
C PRO A 64 8.29 12.29 -6.29
N PHE A 65 7.69 11.43 -5.47
CA PHE A 65 7.07 10.19 -5.93
C PHE A 65 5.84 10.46 -6.80
N ILE A 66 4.95 11.39 -6.39
CA ILE A 66 3.76 11.75 -7.16
C ILE A 66 4.13 12.29 -8.54
N ASN A 67 5.20 13.08 -8.65
CA ASN A 67 5.66 13.61 -9.93
C ASN A 67 6.05 12.47 -10.90
N VAL A 68 6.84 11.51 -10.43
CA VAL A 68 7.20 10.33 -11.24
C VAL A 68 5.96 9.48 -11.58
N CYS A 69 5.01 9.34 -10.63
CA CYS A 69 3.75 8.64 -10.90
C CYS A 69 2.93 9.29 -12.02
N LYS A 70 2.86 10.61 -12.07
CA LYS A 70 2.19 11.35 -13.15
C LYS A 70 2.86 11.13 -14.51
N GLU A 71 4.19 11.11 -14.54
CA GLU A 71 4.99 10.91 -15.76
C GLU A 71 4.88 9.48 -16.31
N GLU A 72 4.84 8.48 -15.44
CA GLU A 72 4.92 7.07 -15.81
C GLU A 72 3.57 6.33 -15.67
N ASN A 73 2.47 7.05 -15.35
CA ASN A 73 1.13 6.49 -15.10
C ASN A 73 1.13 5.39 -14.03
N LYS A 74 1.72 5.70 -12.88
CA LYS A 74 1.90 4.81 -11.74
C LYS A 74 1.29 5.43 -10.48
N GLY A 75 1.43 4.77 -9.32
CA GLY A 75 0.87 5.29 -8.08
C GLY A 75 1.71 4.96 -6.85
N ILE A 76 1.26 5.46 -5.70
CA ILE A 76 1.85 5.18 -4.39
C ILE A 76 0.78 4.81 -3.37
N PHE A 77 1.20 4.14 -2.30
CA PHE A 77 0.43 3.98 -1.07
C PHE A 77 1.18 4.61 0.09
N VAL A 78 0.60 5.63 0.70
CA VAL A 78 1.18 6.35 1.82
C VAL A 78 0.77 5.70 3.14
N LEU A 79 1.70 5.51 4.08
CA LEU A 79 1.39 4.96 5.40
C LEU A 79 0.52 5.94 6.19
N VAL A 80 -0.69 5.53 6.57
CA VAL A 80 -1.64 6.34 7.35
C VAL A 80 -1.86 5.76 8.74
N LYS A 81 -2.34 4.50 8.84
CA LYS A 81 -2.47 3.78 10.09
C LYS A 81 -1.94 2.36 9.92
N THR A 82 -0.85 2.06 10.58
CA THR A 82 -0.18 0.77 10.47
C THR A 82 -0.65 -0.21 11.55
N SER A 83 -0.49 -1.52 11.31
CA SER A 83 -1.02 -2.60 12.16
C SER A 83 -0.05 -3.08 13.24
N ASN A 84 1.18 -2.55 13.29
CA ASN A 84 2.17 -2.95 14.29
C ASN A 84 1.80 -2.44 15.71
N PRO A 85 2.16 -3.16 16.78
CA PRO A 85 1.79 -2.79 18.14
C PRO A 85 2.19 -1.37 18.56
N SER A 86 3.38 -0.91 18.18
CA SER A 86 3.90 0.43 18.53
C SER A 86 3.31 1.57 17.69
N SER A 87 2.40 1.30 16.77
CA SER A 87 1.83 2.35 15.90
C SER A 87 1.18 3.49 16.67
N GLY A 88 0.60 3.18 17.83
CA GLY A 88 -0.06 4.18 18.71
C GLY A 88 0.88 5.19 19.35
N GLU A 89 2.19 4.94 19.40
CA GLU A 89 3.16 5.88 19.99
C GLU A 89 3.13 7.25 19.30
N PHE A 90 2.88 7.27 17.99
CA PHE A 90 2.76 8.47 17.18
C PHE A 90 1.38 8.62 16.56
N GLN A 91 0.88 7.58 15.89
CA GLN A 91 -0.29 7.67 15.01
C GLN A 91 -1.58 7.98 15.76
N ASP A 92 -1.70 7.56 17.04
CA ASP A 92 -2.88 7.80 17.88
C ASP A 92 -2.75 9.07 18.74
N ARG A 93 -1.66 9.84 18.61
CA ARG A 93 -1.52 11.11 19.33
C ARG A 93 -2.56 12.11 18.88
N ILE A 94 -3.22 12.74 19.85
CA ILE A 94 -4.24 13.75 19.60
C ILE A 94 -3.58 15.09 19.31
N ILE A 95 -3.90 15.67 18.18
CA ILE A 95 -3.49 17.00 17.74
C ILE A 95 -4.76 17.74 17.33
N ASP A 96 -5.02 18.88 17.95
CA ASP A 96 -6.22 19.70 17.72
C ASP A 96 -7.54 18.89 17.76
N GLY A 97 -7.64 17.98 18.76
CA GLY A 97 -8.83 17.18 19.01
C GLY A 97 -9.00 15.93 18.13
N ARG A 98 -8.07 15.65 17.24
CA ARG A 98 -8.11 14.47 16.35
C ARG A 98 -6.78 13.70 16.38
N PRO A 99 -6.80 12.35 16.18
CA PRO A 99 -5.56 11.57 16.11
C PRO A 99 -4.75 11.91 14.88
N LEU A 100 -3.42 11.80 15.00
CA LEU A 100 -2.47 12.10 13.89
C LEU A 100 -2.78 11.35 12.61
N TYR A 101 -3.23 10.09 12.67
CA TYR A 101 -3.54 9.31 11.46
C TYR A 101 -4.66 9.93 10.63
N GLU A 102 -5.62 10.67 11.22
CA GLU A 102 -6.66 11.37 10.48
C GLU A 102 -6.11 12.57 9.70
N TRP A 103 -5.20 13.33 10.31
CA TRP A 103 -4.48 14.42 9.66
C TRP A 103 -3.66 13.92 8.46
N VAL A 104 -2.99 12.77 8.63
CA VAL A 104 -2.25 12.13 7.53
C VAL A 104 -3.21 11.69 6.43
N GLY A 105 -4.37 11.11 6.78
CA GLY A 105 -5.41 10.71 5.83
C GLY A 105 -5.93 11.88 4.99
N GLU A 106 -6.24 13.03 5.63
CA GLU A 106 -6.63 14.25 4.90
C GLU A 106 -5.53 14.70 3.93
N LYS A 107 -4.29 14.63 4.37
CA LYS A 107 -3.16 15.02 3.53
C LYS A 107 -3.00 14.10 2.33
N VAL A 108 -3.21 12.80 2.51
CA VAL A 108 -3.22 11.83 1.41
C VAL A 108 -4.33 12.12 0.41
N ALA A 109 -5.54 12.43 0.87
CA ALA A 109 -6.64 12.82 0.00
C ALA A 109 -6.27 14.07 -0.83
N GLN A 110 -5.72 15.11 -0.20
CA GLN A 110 -5.26 16.34 -0.87
C GLN A 110 -4.17 16.07 -1.92
N TRP A 111 -3.16 15.26 -1.58
CA TRP A 111 -2.09 14.92 -2.53
C TRP A 111 -2.61 14.15 -3.75
N GLY A 112 -3.72 13.44 -3.59
CA GLY A 112 -4.31 12.63 -4.64
C GLY A 112 -5.22 13.38 -5.60
N GLU A 113 -5.67 14.60 -5.27
CA GLU A 113 -6.65 15.36 -6.08
C GLU A 113 -6.18 15.63 -7.51
N GLU A 114 -4.88 15.83 -7.70
CA GLU A 114 -4.30 16.16 -9.00
C GLU A 114 -3.88 14.91 -9.83
N HIS A 115 -4.06 13.70 -9.29
CA HIS A 115 -3.67 12.46 -9.96
C HIS A 115 -4.75 11.38 -9.81
N MET A 116 -5.78 11.52 -10.63
CA MET A 116 -7.00 10.70 -10.60
C MET A 116 -7.15 9.86 -11.87
N GLY A 117 -7.75 8.66 -11.73
CA GLY A 117 -8.13 7.80 -12.85
C GLY A 117 -9.33 6.94 -12.49
N ASN A 118 -10.34 6.86 -13.37
CA ASN A 118 -11.57 6.07 -13.19
C ASN A 118 -12.30 6.32 -11.85
N GLY A 119 -12.32 7.57 -11.38
CA GLY A 119 -12.98 7.96 -10.13
C GLY A 119 -12.14 7.80 -8.87
N TYR A 120 -10.97 7.20 -8.95
CA TYR A 120 -10.06 6.98 -7.82
C TYR A 120 -8.71 7.68 -7.99
N SER A 121 -8.07 7.97 -6.85
CA SER A 121 -6.72 8.55 -6.81
C SER A 121 -5.64 7.48 -7.01
N TYR A 122 -4.58 7.83 -7.74
CA TYR A 122 -3.33 7.07 -7.79
C TYR A 122 -2.46 7.24 -6.52
N VAL A 123 -2.85 8.16 -5.63
CA VAL A 123 -2.26 8.29 -4.29
C VAL A 123 -3.15 7.54 -3.30
N GLY A 124 -2.74 6.33 -2.97
CA GLY A 124 -3.41 5.43 -2.05
C GLY A 124 -2.95 5.61 -0.61
N ALA A 125 -3.58 4.89 0.31
CA ALA A 125 -3.27 4.87 1.74
C ALA A 125 -3.04 3.45 2.24
N VAL A 126 -2.13 3.26 3.19
CA VAL A 126 -2.01 1.99 3.94
C VAL A 126 -2.75 2.14 5.27
N VAL A 127 -3.77 1.30 5.49
CA VAL A 127 -4.54 1.25 6.73
C VAL A 127 -4.71 -0.19 7.19
N GLY A 128 -4.18 -0.54 8.35
CA GLY A 128 -4.19 -1.91 8.87
C GLY A 128 -5.59 -2.46 9.18
N ALA A 129 -5.81 -3.73 8.91
CA ALA A 129 -7.08 -4.45 9.12
C ALA A 129 -7.47 -4.61 10.61
N THR A 130 -6.56 -4.36 11.55
CA THR A 130 -6.77 -4.57 12.99
C THR A 130 -7.65 -3.50 13.65
N TYR A 131 -8.02 -2.45 12.93
CA TYR A 131 -8.76 -1.30 13.45
C TYR A 131 -9.97 -0.95 12.56
N PRO A 132 -11.07 -1.73 12.56
CA PRO A 132 -12.22 -1.54 11.66
C PRO A 132 -12.87 -0.14 11.76
N GLU A 133 -13.04 0.39 12.99
CA GLU A 133 -13.63 1.71 13.21
C GLU A 133 -12.75 2.84 12.66
N MET A 134 -11.43 2.70 12.77
CA MET A 134 -10.49 3.64 12.15
C MET A 134 -10.57 3.57 10.63
N GLY A 135 -10.73 2.36 10.07
CA GLY A 135 -10.98 2.16 8.64
C GLY A 135 -12.22 2.90 8.16
N LYS A 136 -13.31 2.80 8.90
CA LYS A 136 -14.58 3.51 8.61
C LYS A 136 -14.41 5.04 8.63
N THR A 137 -13.70 5.56 9.62
CA THR A 137 -13.41 7.00 9.71
C THR A 137 -12.52 7.46 8.55
N LEU A 138 -11.45 6.72 8.29
CA LEU A 138 -10.52 7.05 7.22
C LEU A 138 -11.14 6.90 5.81
N ARG A 139 -12.07 5.94 5.60
CA ARG A 139 -12.82 5.86 4.34
C ARG A 139 -13.64 7.13 4.08
N LYS A 140 -14.25 7.72 5.13
CA LYS A 140 -14.98 9.00 5.01
C LYS A 140 -14.06 10.17 4.67
N ILE A 141 -12.87 10.19 5.26
CA ILE A 141 -11.84 11.24 5.01
C ILE A 141 -11.28 11.09 3.59
N MET A 142 -11.09 9.86 3.12
CA MET A 142 -10.46 9.53 1.84
C MET A 142 -11.42 8.77 0.90
N PRO A 143 -12.55 9.34 0.46
CA PRO A 143 -13.58 8.60 -0.28
C PRO A 143 -13.12 8.09 -1.65
N LYS A 144 -12.15 8.75 -2.27
CA LYS A 144 -11.62 8.41 -3.59
C LYS A 144 -10.24 7.75 -3.57
N THR A 145 -9.77 7.35 -2.40
CA THR A 145 -8.44 6.77 -2.21
C THR A 145 -8.53 5.25 -2.15
N PHE A 146 -7.70 4.53 -2.90
CA PHE A 146 -7.52 3.10 -2.64
C PHE A 146 -6.78 2.89 -1.33
N ILE A 147 -7.29 1.99 -0.50
CA ILE A 147 -6.68 1.61 0.78
C ILE A 147 -6.04 0.23 0.63
N LEU A 148 -4.73 0.15 0.83
CA LEU A 148 -4.01 -1.10 1.00
C LEU A 148 -4.16 -1.54 2.45
N VAL A 149 -4.77 -2.72 2.66
CA VAL A 149 -5.20 -3.21 3.97
C VAL A 149 -4.35 -4.42 4.39
N PRO A 150 -3.19 -4.20 5.04
CA PRO A 150 -2.38 -5.28 5.60
C PRO A 150 -2.96 -5.81 6.92
N GLY A 151 -2.55 -7.05 7.28
CA GLY A 151 -2.88 -7.64 8.58
C GLY A 151 -4.09 -8.58 8.57
N TYR A 152 -4.66 -8.87 7.41
CA TYR A 152 -5.72 -9.88 7.28
C TYR A 152 -5.23 -11.27 7.69
N GLY A 153 -6.01 -11.97 8.50
CA GLY A 153 -5.72 -13.31 9.01
C GLY A 153 -4.61 -13.33 10.06
N ALA A 154 -3.36 -13.26 9.65
CA ALA A 154 -2.19 -13.45 10.53
C ALA A 154 -2.06 -12.43 11.69
N GLN A 155 -2.72 -11.27 11.61
CA GLN A 155 -2.74 -10.24 12.65
C GLN A 155 -4.14 -10.06 13.28
N GLY A 156 -5.07 -11.00 13.05
CA GLY A 156 -6.39 -11.04 13.67
C GLY A 156 -7.51 -10.32 12.91
N GLY A 157 -7.25 -9.67 11.77
CA GLY A 157 -8.29 -9.07 10.92
C GLY A 157 -9.19 -10.15 10.32
N LYS A 158 -10.51 -10.02 10.47
CA LYS A 158 -11.54 -10.91 9.93
C LYS A 158 -12.17 -10.32 8.67
N GLY A 159 -12.74 -11.16 7.81
CA GLY A 159 -13.41 -10.71 6.57
C GLY A 159 -14.52 -9.68 6.81
N ALA A 160 -15.31 -9.85 7.88
CA ALA A 160 -16.36 -8.90 8.25
C ALA A 160 -15.82 -7.51 8.62
N ASP A 161 -14.60 -7.42 9.14
CA ASP A 161 -13.97 -6.16 9.53
C ASP A 161 -13.50 -5.35 8.31
N LEU A 162 -13.32 -6.02 7.17
CA LEU A 162 -12.80 -5.40 5.95
C LEU A 162 -13.86 -4.60 5.18
N VAL A 163 -15.12 -4.86 5.40
CA VAL A 163 -16.25 -4.21 4.67
C VAL A 163 -16.15 -2.68 4.74
N HIS A 164 -15.69 -2.14 5.86
CA HIS A 164 -15.57 -0.69 6.08
C HIS A 164 -14.47 0.00 5.27
N PHE A 165 -13.57 -0.77 4.66
CA PHE A 165 -12.49 -0.24 3.81
C PHE A 165 -12.93 -0.07 2.35
N PHE A 166 -14.01 -0.73 1.95
CA PHE A 166 -14.56 -0.65 0.60
C PHE A 166 -15.61 0.45 0.47
N ASN A 167 -15.80 0.94 -0.74
CA ASN A 167 -16.93 1.78 -1.11
C ASN A 167 -18.15 0.91 -1.52
N GLU A 168 -19.29 1.54 -1.73
CA GLU A 168 -20.54 0.87 -2.11
C GLU A 168 -20.46 0.14 -3.47
N ASP A 169 -19.57 0.59 -4.35
CA ASP A 169 -19.26 -0.04 -5.64
C ASP A 169 -18.42 -1.33 -5.51
N GLY A 170 -18.03 -1.70 -4.29
CA GLY A 170 -17.17 -2.85 -4.01
C GLY A 170 -15.68 -2.60 -4.28
N LEU A 171 -15.29 -1.37 -4.62
CA LEU A 171 -13.91 -0.97 -4.88
C LEU A 171 -13.33 -0.16 -3.72
N GLY A 172 -12.15 0.43 -3.93
CA GLY A 172 -11.50 1.34 -2.98
C GLY A 172 -10.59 0.65 -1.95
N ALA A 173 -10.50 -0.69 -1.93
CA ALA A 173 -9.56 -1.38 -1.04
C ALA A 173 -8.86 -2.55 -1.74
N ILE A 174 -7.63 -2.82 -1.31
CA ILE A 174 -6.82 -3.99 -1.70
C ILE A 174 -6.36 -4.67 -0.41
N VAL A 175 -6.76 -5.92 -0.21
CA VAL A 175 -6.42 -6.69 0.99
C VAL A 175 -5.20 -7.55 0.69
N ASN A 176 -4.19 -7.51 1.57
CA ASN A 176 -3.03 -8.37 1.42
C ASN A 176 -2.79 -9.24 2.65
N SER A 177 -2.34 -10.47 2.41
CA SER A 177 -2.00 -11.46 3.41
C SER A 177 -0.67 -12.12 3.07
N SER A 178 0.44 -11.60 3.59
CA SER A 178 1.78 -12.11 3.25
C SER A 178 2.06 -13.47 3.89
N ARG A 179 2.17 -13.52 5.22
CA ARG A 179 2.48 -14.77 5.93
C ARG A 179 1.39 -15.83 5.79
N GLY A 180 0.13 -15.43 5.72
CA GLY A 180 -1.00 -16.32 5.52
C GLY A 180 -0.92 -17.10 4.20
N ILE A 181 -0.30 -16.51 3.18
CA ILE A 181 -0.13 -17.12 1.85
C ILE A 181 1.25 -17.76 1.71
N ILE A 182 2.33 -16.98 1.85
CA ILE A 182 3.70 -17.45 1.57
C ILE A 182 4.14 -18.57 2.53
N ALA A 183 3.73 -18.49 3.78
CA ALA A 183 4.04 -19.47 4.82
C ALA A 183 2.85 -20.38 5.15
N ALA A 184 1.90 -20.56 4.24
CA ALA A 184 0.72 -21.39 4.45
C ALA A 184 1.09 -22.81 4.86
N TYR A 185 2.11 -23.43 4.24
CA TYR A 185 2.59 -24.77 4.55
C TYR A 185 3.02 -24.98 6.02
N LYS A 186 3.31 -23.89 6.76
CA LYS A 186 3.63 -23.94 8.21
C LYS A 186 2.40 -23.95 9.10
N GLN A 187 1.21 -23.72 8.55
CA GLN A 187 -0.05 -23.73 9.30
C GLN A 187 -0.58 -25.16 9.36
N GLU A 188 -1.12 -25.55 10.51
CA GLU A 188 -1.68 -26.91 10.75
C GLU A 188 -2.65 -27.34 9.63
N LYS A 189 -3.53 -26.43 9.20
CA LYS A 189 -4.50 -26.64 8.12
C LYS A 189 -3.87 -27.12 6.80
N TYR A 190 -2.63 -26.76 6.54
CA TYR A 190 -1.92 -27.04 5.29
C TYR A 190 -0.67 -27.91 5.50
N ALA A 191 -0.47 -28.44 6.70
CA ALA A 191 0.73 -29.24 7.05
C ALA A 191 0.93 -30.47 6.16
N SER A 192 -0.16 -31.04 5.61
CA SER A 192 -0.12 -32.17 4.69
C SER A 192 0.65 -31.91 3.38
N PHE A 193 0.80 -30.65 2.97
CA PHE A 193 1.59 -30.29 1.78
C PHE A 193 3.10 -30.42 2.02
N GLY A 194 3.57 -30.18 3.25
CA GLY A 194 5.00 -30.16 3.57
C GLY A 194 5.76 -28.99 2.93
N GLU A 195 7.03 -28.87 3.26
CA GLU A 195 7.87 -27.75 2.78
C GLU A 195 8.16 -27.81 1.27
N LEU A 196 8.25 -29.00 0.69
CA LEU A 196 8.55 -29.15 -0.74
C LEU A 196 7.38 -28.71 -1.64
N ASN A 197 6.14 -28.77 -1.14
CA ASN A 197 4.94 -28.36 -1.88
C ASN A 197 4.35 -27.04 -1.36
N TYR A 198 5.20 -26.15 -0.85
CA TYR A 198 4.79 -24.85 -0.31
C TYR A 198 3.94 -24.02 -1.29
N ALA A 199 4.20 -24.15 -2.59
CA ALA A 199 3.45 -23.42 -3.64
C ALA A 199 1.99 -23.88 -3.72
N ASP A 200 1.73 -25.18 -3.56
CA ASP A 200 0.37 -25.73 -3.56
C ASP A 200 -0.38 -25.34 -2.28
N ALA A 201 0.31 -25.35 -1.13
CA ALA A 201 -0.22 -24.84 0.12
C ALA A 201 -0.61 -23.34 -0.02
N SER A 202 0.25 -22.53 -0.61
CA SER A 202 -0.03 -21.11 -0.88
C SER A 202 -1.24 -20.92 -1.80
N ARG A 203 -1.33 -21.70 -2.89
CA ARG A 203 -2.47 -21.70 -3.82
C ARG A 203 -3.78 -22.05 -3.11
N GLN A 204 -3.75 -23.02 -2.22
CA GLN A 204 -4.92 -23.43 -1.45
C GLN A 204 -5.33 -22.37 -0.41
N ALA A 205 -4.38 -21.61 0.13
CA ALA A 205 -4.64 -20.55 1.09
C ALA A 205 -5.29 -19.29 0.47
N VAL A 206 -5.16 -19.12 -0.84
CA VAL A 206 -5.75 -17.99 -1.59
C VAL A 206 -7.19 -18.28 -2.04
N LYS A 207 -7.56 -19.57 -2.17
CA LYS A 207 -8.91 -20.01 -2.54
C LYS A 207 -9.89 -19.90 -1.36
#